data_b23d7234e4e8e50f7cabde103a3025ad
#
_entry.id   b23d7234e4e8e50f7cabde103a3025ad
#
_cell.length_a   1.000
_cell.length_b   1.000
_cell.length_c   1.000
_cell.angle_alpha   90.00
_cell.angle_beta   90.00
_cell.angle_gamma   90.00
#
_symmetry.space_group_name_H-M   'P 1'
#
loop_
_entity.id
_entity.type
_entity.pdbx_description
1 polymer ?
#
loop_
_entity_poly.entity_id
_entity_poly.type
_entity_poly.pdbx_seq_one_letter_code
_entity_poly.pdbx_strand_id
1 'polypeptide(L)'
;MNNSQAVDLQCDFGRSVVRYLQGNKYHPFAFLQILQTMKPHTRTAQTAEMFRPRLDEQLKMQHPLVRLAGLMDWELIEHHFAGHFTSGRGRPALPPRLVAGLLYLQHANDASDEMVVNTWLENPYWQFFTGETYLQTELPIDPSSLTRWRKRIGEEGVELLLAVTIEAARAAGLIKRASLDKVIVDTTVMPKAIAHPTDSRLLERSRQHMVKFAQDHGLNLRQNYNREAPRLATQVGRYAHAKQYKRMRAAIKTLRTRVGRVQRDVQRQLVKLPEQVQAKGQDLLQRVGCILTQKTKDKNKLYALHAPEVECISKGKARNPYEFGVKVTLATTLKEGLVVGMRSMPGNPYDGHTLDETIEQVSILANLRPRTAIVDKGYKGAEVEGVQILRSGQKRGVTRTMKAMIKRRSAIEPTIGHMKSDGRLDRNPLKGALGDALHAVLCGAGHNIRLLLSLLRLFVVHLRAIVLAWLRRSASDSRCQVTLAAA
;
A
#
# COMPACT_ATOMS: atom_id res chain seq x y z
N MET A 1 -11.16 -28.02 -25.69
CA MET A 1 -9.96 -28.13 -24.83
C MET A 1 -10.42 -28.03 -23.39
N ASN A 2 -10.14 -29.08 -22.64
CA ASN A 2 -10.87 -29.50 -21.45
C ASN A 2 -10.71 -28.57 -20.24
N ASN A 3 -11.80 -28.35 -19.50
CA ASN A 3 -11.85 -27.67 -18.20
C ASN A 3 -10.86 -28.21 -17.14
N SER A 4 -10.33 -29.42 -17.29
CA SER A 4 -9.34 -30.03 -16.41
C SER A 4 -7.97 -29.36 -16.48
N GLN A 5 -7.54 -28.84 -17.64
CA GLN A 5 -6.25 -28.17 -17.76
C GLN A 5 -6.23 -26.76 -17.14
N ALA A 6 -7.37 -26.07 -17.08
CA ALA A 6 -7.45 -24.76 -16.44
C ALA A 6 -7.41 -24.86 -14.91
N VAL A 7 -7.99 -25.92 -14.35
CA VAL A 7 -8.00 -26.16 -12.89
C VAL A 7 -6.60 -26.57 -12.40
N ASP A 8 -5.87 -27.39 -13.15
CA ASP A 8 -4.51 -27.81 -12.79
C ASP A 8 -3.51 -26.63 -12.83
N LEU A 9 -3.66 -25.71 -13.78
CA LEU A 9 -2.81 -24.51 -13.86
C LEU A 9 -3.04 -23.52 -12.70
N GLN A 10 -4.29 -23.39 -12.21
CA GLN A 10 -4.63 -22.57 -11.05
C GLN A 10 -4.09 -23.16 -9.75
N CYS A 11 -4.16 -24.49 -9.60
CA CYS A 11 -3.61 -25.18 -8.44
C CYS A 11 -2.09 -25.09 -8.36
N ASP A 12 -1.40 -25.11 -9.52
CA ASP A 12 0.08 -25.00 -9.56
C ASP A 12 0.57 -23.58 -9.27
N PHE A 13 -0.18 -22.55 -9.70
CA PHE A 13 0.14 -21.17 -9.36
C PHE A 13 0.06 -20.91 -7.86
N GLY A 14 -1.05 -21.28 -7.23
CA GLY A 14 -1.22 -21.15 -5.79
C GLY A 14 -0.14 -21.87 -4.98
N ARG A 15 0.24 -23.08 -5.39
CA ARG A 15 1.31 -23.85 -4.75
C ARG A 15 2.70 -23.23 -4.97
N SER A 16 2.96 -22.62 -6.10
CA SER A 16 4.24 -21.97 -6.40
C SER A 16 4.43 -20.70 -5.56
N VAL A 17 3.41 -19.84 -5.49
CA VAL A 17 3.43 -18.61 -4.66
C VAL A 17 3.54 -18.98 -3.17
N VAL A 18 2.75 -19.97 -2.71
CA VAL A 18 2.79 -20.40 -1.30
C VAL A 18 4.13 -21.02 -0.92
N ARG A 19 4.73 -21.86 -1.78
CA ARG A 19 6.07 -22.44 -1.51
C ARG A 19 7.16 -21.40 -1.43
N TYR A 20 7.11 -20.36 -2.27
CA TYR A 20 8.10 -19.28 -2.21
C TYR A 20 7.94 -18.42 -0.96
N LEU A 21 6.70 -18.07 -0.61
CA LEU A 21 6.42 -17.30 0.59
C LEU A 21 6.85 -18.04 1.87
N GLN A 22 6.84 -19.37 1.86
CA GLN A 22 7.34 -20.21 2.94
C GLN A 22 8.87 -20.38 2.95
N GLY A 23 9.56 -20.15 1.82
CA GLY A 23 11.02 -20.37 1.68
C GLY A 23 11.91 -19.18 2.02
N ASN A 24 11.35 -17.99 2.19
CA ASN A 24 12.14 -16.78 2.47
C ASN A 24 12.63 -16.75 3.92
N LYS A 25 13.91 -17.08 4.11
CA LYS A 25 14.64 -17.06 5.38
C LYS A 25 14.92 -15.62 5.86
N TYR A 26 13.90 -14.89 6.25
CA TYR A 26 14.08 -13.81 7.20
C TYR A 26 13.66 -14.36 8.58
N HIS A 27 14.61 -14.49 9.49
CA HIS A 27 14.43 -15.05 10.82
C HIS A 27 13.23 -14.45 11.55
N PRO A 28 12.19 -15.22 11.86
CA PRO A 28 11.09 -14.78 12.71
C PRO A 28 11.37 -15.15 14.16
N PHE A 29 12.42 -14.61 14.75
CA PHE A 29 12.58 -14.72 16.20
C PHE A 29 12.37 -13.35 16.82
N ALA A 30 11.14 -13.05 17.21
CA ALA A 30 10.74 -12.22 18.34
C ALA A 30 9.29 -11.70 18.29
N PHE A 31 8.28 -12.45 17.84
CA PHE A 31 6.88 -12.00 18.05
C PHE A 31 5.87 -13.16 18.13
N LEU A 32 6.16 -14.18 18.92
CA LEU A 32 5.19 -15.25 19.22
C LEU A 32 4.50 -15.00 20.58
N GLN A 33 3.79 -13.87 20.67
CA GLN A 33 2.63 -13.74 21.56
C GLN A 33 1.50 -13.07 20.79
N ILE A 34 1.11 -13.68 19.68
CA ILE A 34 -0.10 -13.30 18.96
C ILE A 34 -1.26 -14.01 19.63
N LEU A 35 -2.21 -13.22 20.13
CA LEU A 35 -3.49 -13.67 20.62
C LEU A 35 -4.05 -14.80 19.74
N GLN A 36 -4.14 -16.00 20.28
CA GLN A 36 -4.77 -17.14 19.64
C GLN A 36 -6.24 -16.79 19.39
N THR A 37 -6.60 -16.57 18.13
CA THR A 37 -7.99 -16.33 17.73
C THR A 37 -8.52 -17.57 17.03
N MET A 38 -9.80 -17.91 17.28
CA MET A 38 -10.46 -19.04 16.64
C MET A 38 -10.46 -18.90 15.11
N LYS A 39 -10.47 -20.05 14.41
CA LYS A 39 -10.72 -20.08 12.97
C LYS A 39 -12.07 -19.42 12.67
N PRO A 40 -12.19 -18.71 11.52
CA PRO A 40 -13.50 -18.25 11.08
C PRO A 40 -14.42 -19.46 10.95
N HIS A 41 -15.68 -19.29 11.33
CA HIS A 41 -16.68 -20.28 10.96
C HIS A 41 -16.68 -20.42 9.44
N THR A 42 -16.51 -21.64 8.92
CA THR A 42 -16.89 -21.93 7.54
C THR A 42 -18.31 -21.41 7.41
N ARG A 43 -18.54 -20.44 6.52
CA ARG A 43 -19.90 -20.02 6.19
C ARG A 43 -20.61 -21.25 5.62
N THR A 44 -21.21 -22.07 6.49
CA THR A 44 -22.27 -23.00 6.09
C THR A 44 -23.26 -22.17 5.31
N ALA A 45 -23.65 -22.67 4.14
CA ALA A 45 -24.70 -22.03 3.33
C ALA A 45 -25.75 -21.50 4.30
N GLN A 46 -25.85 -20.19 4.45
CA GLN A 46 -26.78 -19.58 5.40
C GLN A 46 -28.13 -20.14 5.00
N THR A 47 -28.81 -20.80 5.94
CA THR A 47 -30.15 -21.34 5.74
C THR A 47 -30.94 -20.23 5.07
N ALA A 48 -31.52 -20.52 3.88
CA ALA A 48 -32.19 -19.48 3.10
C ALA A 48 -33.28 -18.87 3.99
N GLU A 49 -33.03 -17.60 4.41
CA GLU A 49 -34.05 -16.86 5.16
C GLU A 49 -35.15 -16.51 4.18
N MET A 50 -36.26 -17.24 4.26
CA MET A 50 -37.35 -17.24 3.29
C MET A 50 -37.93 -15.84 2.99
N PHE A 51 -37.81 -14.90 3.91
CA PHE A 51 -38.34 -13.54 3.79
C PHE A 51 -37.28 -12.43 3.57
N ARG A 52 -36.02 -12.81 3.42
CA ARG A 52 -34.94 -11.84 3.24
C ARG A 52 -34.35 -11.97 1.84
N PRO A 53 -34.54 -10.97 0.95
CA PRO A 53 -34.05 -11.05 -0.41
C PRO A 53 -32.51 -11.05 -0.42
N ARG A 54 -31.92 -11.88 -1.27
CA ARG A 54 -30.48 -12.01 -1.42
C ARG A 54 -29.90 -10.82 -2.19
N LEU A 55 -28.64 -10.49 -1.95
CA LEU A 55 -27.96 -9.40 -2.68
C LEU A 55 -27.85 -9.69 -4.18
N ASP A 56 -27.64 -10.95 -4.59
CA ASP A 56 -27.57 -11.33 -6.01
C ASP A 56 -28.91 -11.14 -6.74
N GLU A 57 -30.03 -11.15 -6.05
CA GLU A 57 -31.37 -10.86 -6.60
C GLU A 57 -31.66 -9.36 -6.70
N GLN A 58 -31.06 -8.57 -5.79
CA GLN A 58 -31.32 -7.12 -5.71
C GLN A 58 -30.34 -6.30 -6.57
N LEU A 59 -29.12 -6.80 -6.78
CA LEU A 59 -28.04 -6.06 -7.43
C LEU A 59 -28.03 -6.31 -8.94
N LYS A 60 -27.55 -5.33 -9.67
CA LYS A 60 -27.26 -5.50 -11.10
C LYS A 60 -26.01 -6.37 -11.27
N MET A 61 -26.19 -7.63 -11.66
CA MET A 61 -25.08 -8.59 -11.83
C MET A 61 -24.05 -8.16 -12.90
N GLN A 62 -24.41 -7.24 -13.80
CA GLN A 62 -23.53 -6.63 -14.77
C GLN A 62 -22.64 -5.50 -14.19
N HIS A 63 -22.84 -5.14 -12.92
CA HIS A 63 -22.06 -4.09 -12.29
C HIS A 63 -20.56 -4.48 -12.22
N PRO A 64 -19.62 -3.57 -12.57
CA PRO A 64 -18.19 -3.91 -12.63
C PRO A 64 -17.64 -4.55 -11.36
N LEU A 65 -18.08 -4.12 -10.18
CA LEU A 65 -17.62 -4.68 -8.91
C LEU A 65 -18.16 -6.10 -8.66
N VAL A 66 -19.38 -6.41 -9.10
CA VAL A 66 -19.96 -7.76 -9.02
C VAL A 66 -19.18 -8.70 -9.93
N ARG A 67 -18.91 -8.27 -11.17
CA ARG A 67 -18.10 -9.05 -12.13
C ARG A 67 -16.68 -9.27 -11.60
N LEU A 68 -16.09 -8.24 -11.01
CA LEU A 68 -14.77 -8.35 -10.40
C LEU A 68 -14.77 -9.37 -9.24
N ALA A 69 -15.82 -9.41 -8.42
CA ALA A 69 -15.96 -10.42 -7.36
C ALA A 69 -15.90 -11.86 -7.89
N GLY A 70 -16.44 -12.11 -9.10
CA GLY A 70 -16.38 -13.43 -9.76
C GLY A 70 -15.03 -13.73 -10.44
N LEU A 71 -14.15 -12.73 -10.62
CA LEU A 71 -12.83 -12.91 -11.22
C LEU A 71 -11.71 -13.11 -10.18
N MET A 72 -11.99 -12.75 -8.91
CA MET A 72 -11.02 -12.88 -7.82
C MET A 72 -11.01 -14.30 -7.27
N ASP A 73 -9.83 -14.85 -7.05
CA ASP A 73 -9.64 -16.15 -6.40
C ASP A 73 -9.73 -15.98 -4.87
N TRP A 74 -10.98 -16.00 -4.37
CA TRP A 74 -11.24 -15.88 -2.94
C TRP A 74 -10.86 -17.13 -2.16
N GLU A 75 -10.94 -18.32 -2.78
CA GLU A 75 -10.58 -19.58 -2.15
C GLU A 75 -9.09 -19.64 -1.81
N LEU A 76 -8.25 -19.17 -2.72
CA LEU A 76 -6.80 -19.04 -2.48
C LEU A 76 -6.51 -18.10 -1.30
N ILE A 77 -7.19 -16.95 -1.22
CA ILE A 77 -7.06 -16.01 -0.10
C ILE A 77 -7.51 -16.65 1.21
N GLU A 78 -8.65 -17.31 1.22
CA GLU A 78 -9.20 -17.98 2.42
C GLU A 78 -8.31 -19.10 2.90
N HIS A 79 -7.80 -19.93 1.98
CA HIS A 79 -6.89 -21.03 2.30
C HIS A 79 -5.57 -20.52 2.91
N HIS A 80 -4.95 -19.52 2.29
CA HIS A 80 -3.70 -18.96 2.78
C HIS A 80 -3.87 -18.30 4.15
N PHE A 81 -4.92 -17.51 4.32
CA PHE A 81 -5.16 -16.82 5.59
C PHE A 81 -5.65 -17.74 6.70
N ALA A 82 -6.23 -18.89 6.38
CA ALA A 82 -6.64 -19.88 7.37
C ALA A 82 -5.45 -20.35 8.27
N GLY A 83 -4.22 -20.38 7.72
CA GLY A 83 -3.01 -20.73 8.47
C GLY A 83 -2.64 -19.73 9.57
N HIS A 84 -3.11 -18.49 9.50
CA HIS A 84 -2.87 -17.47 10.52
C HIS A 84 -3.82 -17.57 11.74
N PHE A 85 -4.75 -18.53 11.74
CA PHE A 85 -5.71 -18.76 12.83
C PHE A 85 -5.52 -20.13 13.44
N THR A 86 -5.42 -20.18 14.76
CA THR A 86 -5.43 -21.44 15.49
C THR A 86 -6.86 -21.81 15.87
N SER A 87 -7.19 -23.12 15.81
CA SER A 87 -8.43 -23.65 16.38
C SER A 87 -8.29 -23.62 17.89
N GLY A 88 -8.86 -22.62 18.55
CA GLY A 88 -8.71 -22.44 19.99
C GLY A 88 -9.88 -21.69 20.61
N ARG A 89 -9.75 -21.33 21.88
CA ARG A 89 -10.74 -20.56 22.63
C ARG A 89 -10.74 -19.09 22.21
N GLY A 90 -11.91 -18.47 22.09
CA GLY A 90 -12.05 -17.04 21.83
C GLY A 90 -13.16 -16.70 20.85
N ARG A 91 -13.31 -15.39 20.53
CA ARG A 91 -14.28 -14.93 19.51
C ARG A 91 -13.84 -15.44 18.13
N PRO A 92 -14.79 -15.95 17.28
CA PRO A 92 -14.50 -16.36 15.92
C PRO A 92 -13.79 -15.25 15.15
N ALA A 93 -12.81 -15.63 14.32
CA ALA A 93 -12.12 -14.68 13.46
C ALA A 93 -13.08 -14.18 12.35
N LEU A 94 -12.81 -12.98 11.88
CA LEU A 94 -13.51 -12.41 10.74
C LEU A 94 -13.20 -13.21 9.47
N PRO A 95 -14.16 -13.35 8.53
CA PRO A 95 -13.92 -14.02 7.26
C PRO A 95 -12.74 -13.36 6.50
N PRO A 96 -11.76 -14.12 6.00
CA PRO A 96 -10.65 -13.59 5.24
C PRO A 96 -11.07 -12.77 4.02
N ARG A 97 -12.10 -13.22 3.30
CA ARG A 97 -12.68 -12.49 2.15
C ARG A 97 -13.18 -11.10 2.54
N LEU A 98 -13.84 -10.95 3.69
CA LEU A 98 -14.27 -9.64 4.18
C LEU A 98 -13.08 -8.69 4.34
N VAL A 99 -12.03 -9.14 5.03
CA VAL A 99 -10.87 -8.29 5.32
C VAL A 99 -10.08 -7.98 4.05
N ALA A 100 -9.80 -8.97 3.22
CA ALA A 100 -9.12 -8.77 1.94
C ALA A 100 -9.90 -7.82 1.03
N GLY A 101 -11.22 -8.00 0.93
CA GLY A 101 -12.11 -7.14 0.17
C GLY A 101 -12.10 -5.69 0.67
N LEU A 102 -12.13 -5.48 1.99
CA LEU A 102 -12.02 -4.13 2.57
C LEU A 102 -10.66 -3.50 2.27
N LEU A 103 -9.55 -4.25 2.33
CA LEU A 103 -8.22 -3.73 1.97
C LEU A 103 -8.12 -3.34 0.48
N TYR A 104 -8.70 -4.12 -0.42
CA TYR A 104 -8.78 -3.77 -1.84
C TYR A 104 -9.61 -2.50 -2.07
N LEU A 105 -10.82 -2.45 -1.49
CA LEU A 105 -11.71 -1.30 -1.63
C LEU A 105 -11.09 -0.03 -1.03
N GLN A 106 -10.40 -0.15 0.09
CA GLN A 106 -9.70 0.95 0.73
C GLN A 106 -8.65 1.60 -0.18
N HIS A 107 -7.76 0.78 -0.77
CA HIS A 107 -6.66 1.28 -1.61
C HIS A 107 -7.13 1.61 -3.04
N ALA A 108 -8.26 1.07 -3.48
CA ALA A 108 -8.87 1.44 -4.75
C ALA A 108 -9.62 2.79 -4.69
N ASN A 109 -10.11 3.21 -3.51
CA ASN A 109 -10.95 4.40 -3.35
C ASN A 109 -10.32 5.47 -2.42
N ASP A 110 -9.03 5.41 -2.14
CA ASP A 110 -8.32 6.35 -1.23
C ASP A 110 -9.01 6.53 0.13
N ALA A 111 -9.58 5.46 0.69
CA ALA A 111 -10.37 5.51 1.91
C ALA A 111 -9.53 5.31 3.18
N SER A 112 -9.84 6.00 4.29
CA SER A 112 -9.29 5.68 5.61
C SER A 112 -9.86 4.37 6.16
N ASP A 113 -9.35 3.87 7.28
CA ASP A 113 -9.88 2.67 7.93
C ASP A 113 -11.34 2.87 8.38
N GLU A 114 -11.67 4.05 8.88
CA GLU A 114 -13.02 4.44 9.25
C GLU A 114 -13.93 4.59 8.02
N MET A 115 -13.42 5.28 7.00
CA MET A 115 -14.19 5.55 5.78
C MET A 115 -14.56 4.27 5.03
N VAL A 116 -13.63 3.31 4.90
CA VAL A 116 -13.91 2.06 4.18
C VAL A 116 -14.98 1.23 4.87
N VAL A 117 -14.98 1.19 6.22
CA VAL A 117 -15.96 0.42 6.99
C VAL A 117 -17.33 1.10 6.96
N ASN A 118 -17.40 2.43 7.07
CA ASN A 118 -18.66 3.17 6.99
C ASN A 118 -19.25 3.11 5.58
N THR A 119 -18.46 3.32 4.52
CA THR A 119 -18.93 3.22 3.14
C THR A 119 -19.40 1.80 2.80
N TRP A 120 -18.77 0.77 3.38
CA TRP A 120 -19.22 -0.61 3.20
C TRP A 120 -20.64 -0.81 3.72
N LEU A 121 -20.99 -0.22 4.86
CA LEU A 121 -22.33 -0.32 5.43
C LEU A 121 -23.40 0.29 4.51
N GLU A 122 -23.07 1.39 3.83
CA GLU A 122 -23.97 2.13 2.95
C GLU A 122 -24.02 1.56 1.52
N ASN A 123 -23.08 0.70 1.13
CA ASN A 123 -22.91 0.27 -0.25
C ASN A 123 -23.13 -1.25 -0.41
N PRO A 124 -24.30 -1.70 -0.89
CA PRO A 124 -24.60 -3.11 -1.09
C PRO A 124 -23.65 -3.83 -2.06
N TYR A 125 -23.10 -3.12 -3.07
CA TYR A 125 -22.09 -3.69 -3.97
C TYR A 125 -20.78 -3.99 -3.26
N TRP A 126 -20.40 -3.20 -2.26
CA TRP A 126 -19.21 -3.46 -1.44
C TRP A 126 -19.44 -4.67 -0.53
N GLN A 127 -20.64 -4.78 0.04
CA GLN A 127 -21.04 -5.94 0.83
C GLN A 127 -20.99 -7.23 -0.01
N PHE A 128 -21.56 -7.21 -1.22
CA PHE A 128 -21.50 -8.35 -2.15
C PHE A 128 -20.06 -8.71 -2.52
N PHE A 129 -19.21 -7.73 -2.84
CA PHE A 129 -17.81 -7.95 -3.17
C PHE A 129 -17.05 -8.65 -2.04
N THR A 130 -17.32 -8.26 -0.82
CA THR A 130 -16.71 -8.85 0.39
C THR A 130 -17.36 -10.17 0.82
N GLY A 131 -18.35 -10.65 0.09
CA GLY A 131 -18.93 -11.98 0.24
C GLY A 131 -20.18 -12.04 1.12
N GLU A 132 -20.87 -10.92 1.36
CA GLU A 132 -22.17 -10.96 2.03
C GLU A 132 -23.26 -11.50 1.07
N THR A 133 -24.12 -12.35 1.62
CA THR A 133 -25.28 -12.92 0.89
C THR A 133 -26.51 -12.03 1.06
N TYR A 134 -26.67 -11.44 2.23
CA TYR A 134 -27.78 -10.56 2.59
C TYR A 134 -27.27 -9.18 2.97
N LEU A 135 -28.08 -8.15 2.76
CA LEU A 135 -27.76 -6.78 3.16
C LEU A 135 -27.50 -6.72 4.66
N GLN A 136 -26.36 -6.18 5.05
CA GLN A 136 -25.99 -5.95 6.42
C GLN A 136 -26.31 -4.51 6.83
N THR A 137 -26.81 -4.33 8.05
CA THR A 137 -27.19 -3.03 8.63
C THR A 137 -26.29 -2.61 9.79
N GLU A 138 -25.32 -3.44 10.15
CA GLU A 138 -24.33 -3.18 11.19
C GLU A 138 -22.92 -3.16 10.60
N LEU A 139 -22.00 -2.47 11.28
CA LEU A 139 -20.61 -2.43 10.87
C LEU A 139 -19.98 -3.83 10.90
N PRO A 140 -19.27 -4.24 9.83
CA PRO A 140 -18.70 -5.59 9.74
C PRO A 140 -17.59 -5.82 10.74
N ILE A 141 -16.82 -4.76 11.04
CA ILE A 141 -15.66 -4.76 11.94
C ILE A 141 -15.46 -3.38 12.57
N ASP A 142 -14.75 -3.35 13.68
CA ASP A 142 -14.15 -2.11 14.19
C ASP A 142 -12.99 -1.67 13.27
N PRO A 143 -12.89 -0.40 12.85
CA PRO A 143 -11.83 0.09 11.97
C PRO A 143 -10.41 -0.25 12.44
N SER A 144 -10.16 -0.24 13.76
CA SER A 144 -8.86 -0.60 14.33
C SER A 144 -8.46 -2.06 14.08
N SER A 145 -9.42 -2.93 13.76
CA SER A 145 -9.18 -4.33 13.42
C SER A 145 -8.40 -4.48 12.11
N LEU A 146 -8.58 -3.57 11.14
CA LEU A 146 -7.79 -3.57 9.91
C LEU A 146 -6.29 -3.43 10.19
N THR A 147 -5.91 -2.61 11.16
CA THR A 147 -4.50 -2.47 11.58
C THR A 147 -3.95 -3.79 12.16
N ARG A 148 -4.76 -4.51 12.97
CA ARG A 148 -4.37 -5.82 13.54
C ARG A 148 -4.25 -6.88 12.45
N TRP A 149 -5.18 -6.87 11.48
CA TRP A 149 -5.16 -7.78 10.35
C TRP A 149 -3.96 -7.56 9.44
N ARG A 150 -3.64 -6.32 9.07
CA ARG A 150 -2.44 -6.01 8.27
C ARG A 150 -1.17 -6.57 8.91
N LYS A 151 -1.02 -6.41 10.23
CA LYS A 151 0.13 -6.97 10.96
C LYS A 151 0.15 -8.49 10.97
N ARG A 152 -1.04 -9.13 11.00
CA ARG A 152 -1.17 -10.59 11.06
C ARG A 152 -0.84 -11.24 9.72
N ILE A 153 -1.39 -10.72 8.62
CA ILE A 153 -1.13 -11.26 7.28
C ILE A 153 0.31 -10.97 6.80
N GLY A 154 0.95 -9.93 7.35
CA GLY A 154 2.34 -9.62 7.03
C GLY A 154 2.59 -9.27 5.56
N GLU A 155 3.87 -9.27 5.17
CA GLU A 155 4.27 -8.99 3.78
C GLU A 155 3.79 -10.08 2.82
N GLU A 156 3.91 -11.35 3.21
CA GLU A 156 3.47 -12.48 2.40
C GLU A 156 1.98 -12.39 2.05
N GLY A 157 1.14 -12.07 3.03
CA GLY A 157 -0.30 -11.96 2.78
C GLY A 157 -0.68 -10.82 1.84
N VAL A 158 -0.01 -9.66 1.93
CA VAL A 158 -0.30 -8.56 0.99
C VAL A 158 0.28 -8.82 -0.41
N GLU A 159 1.41 -9.53 -0.53
CA GLU A 159 1.95 -9.98 -1.81
C GLU A 159 1.01 -10.98 -2.48
N LEU A 160 0.41 -11.91 -1.72
CA LEU A 160 -0.65 -12.77 -2.24
C LEU A 160 -1.85 -11.95 -2.75
N LEU A 161 -2.27 -10.92 -2.01
CA LEU A 161 -3.34 -10.04 -2.48
C LEU A 161 -2.98 -9.37 -3.81
N LEU A 162 -1.75 -8.91 -4.01
CA LEU A 162 -1.29 -8.37 -5.28
C LEU A 162 -1.29 -9.44 -6.39
N ALA A 163 -0.80 -10.65 -6.11
CA ALA A 163 -0.78 -11.77 -7.06
C ALA A 163 -2.20 -12.15 -7.54
N VAL A 164 -3.18 -12.19 -6.64
CA VAL A 164 -4.59 -12.45 -7.00
C VAL A 164 -5.12 -11.39 -7.96
N THR A 165 -4.72 -10.11 -7.82
CA THR A 165 -5.14 -9.07 -8.79
C THR A 165 -4.50 -9.26 -10.18
N ILE A 166 -3.28 -9.82 -10.27
CA ILE A 166 -2.63 -10.13 -11.54
C ILE A 166 -3.37 -11.27 -12.24
N GLU A 167 -3.75 -12.32 -11.52
CA GLU A 167 -4.53 -13.42 -12.07
C GLU A 167 -5.95 -12.98 -12.48
N ALA A 168 -6.61 -12.16 -11.67
CA ALA A 168 -7.89 -11.56 -12.04
C ALA A 168 -7.78 -10.73 -13.34
N ALA A 169 -6.66 -10.03 -13.55
CA ALA A 169 -6.41 -9.29 -14.80
C ALA A 169 -6.21 -10.22 -16.00
N ARG A 170 -5.62 -11.40 -15.81
CA ARG A 170 -5.53 -12.43 -16.85
C ARG A 170 -6.90 -13.02 -17.16
N ALA A 171 -7.66 -13.40 -16.16
CA ALA A 171 -9.01 -13.93 -16.29
C ALA A 171 -9.96 -12.92 -16.96
N ALA A 172 -9.81 -11.62 -16.68
CA ALA A 172 -10.55 -10.55 -17.32
C ALA A 172 -10.13 -10.26 -18.77
N GLY A 173 -9.04 -10.87 -19.25
CA GLY A 173 -8.48 -10.58 -20.57
C GLY A 173 -7.77 -9.23 -20.71
N LEU A 174 -7.50 -8.54 -19.60
CA LEU A 174 -6.75 -7.28 -19.59
C LEU A 174 -5.30 -7.49 -20.03
N ILE A 175 -4.68 -8.56 -19.55
CA ILE A 175 -3.32 -8.94 -19.90
C ILE A 175 -3.27 -10.35 -20.48
N LYS A 176 -2.28 -10.56 -21.38
CA LYS A 176 -1.91 -11.89 -21.86
C LYS A 176 -0.61 -12.33 -21.16
N ARG A 177 -0.30 -13.64 -21.20
CA ARG A 177 0.97 -14.14 -20.67
C ARG A 177 2.18 -13.40 -21.29
N ALA A 178 2.13 -13.09 -22.58
CA ALA A 178 3.18 -12.33 -23.26
C ALA A 178 3.30 -10.86 -22.78
N SER A 179 2.30 -10.29 -22.12
CA SER A 179 2.39 -8.96 -21.53
C SER A 179 3.34 -8.92 -20.33
N LEU A 180 3.53 -10.06 -19.66
CA LEU A 180 4.41 -10.21 -18.50
C LEU A 180 5.90 -10.36 -18.88
N ASP A 181 6.20 -10.68 -20.15
CA ASP A 181 7.58 -10.80 -20.64
C ASP A 181 8.37 -9.48 -20.62
N LYS A 182 7.65 -8.35 -20.58
CA LYS A 182 8.24 -7.01 -20.70
C LYS A 182 7.68 -6.10 -19.62
N VAL A 183 8.55 -5.67 -18.72
CA VAL A 183 8.16 -4.80 -17.61
C VAL A 183 8.88 -3.46 -17.68
N ILE A 184 8.20 -2.40 -17.23
CA ILE A 184 8.82 -1.12 -16.94
C ILE A 184 9.07 -1.08 -15.44
N VAL A 185 10.31 -0.76 -15.04
CA VAL A 185 10.66 -0.61 -13.62
C VAL A 185 11.12 0.82 -13.36
N ASP A 186 10.60 1.40 -12.29
CA ASP A 186 10.98 2.73 -11.82
C ASP A 186 10.90 2.81 -10.30
N THR A 187 11.51 3.83 -9.71
CA THR A 187 11.42 4.11 -8.28
C THR A 187 10.65 5.39 -8.02
N THR A 188 9.94 5.42 -6.92
CA THR A 188 9.28 6.63 -6.42
C THR A 188 9.45 6.75 -4.92
N VAL A 189 9.17 7.92 -4.36
CA VAL A 189 9.07 8.08 -2.91
C VAL A 189 7.61 7.95 -2.50
N MET A 190 7.39 7.15 -1.47
CA MET A 190 6.14 7.06 -0.74
C MET A 190 6.26 7.90 0.52
N PRO A 191 5.68 9.12 0.55
CA PRO A 191 5.78 9.99 1.70
C PRO A 191 5.05 9.41 2.92
N LYS A 192 5.66 9.57 4.09
CA LYS A 192 5.04 9.21 5.37
C LYS A 192 4.06 10.29 5.81
N ALA A 193 2.98 9.91 6.45
CA ALA A 193 2.00 10.85 7.02
C ALA A 193 2.56 11.57 8.26
N ILE A 194 3.60 12.37 8.07
CA ILE A 194 4.25 13.17 9.12
C ILE A 194 4.16 14.65 8.81
N ALA A 195 4.21 15.49 9.84
CA ALA A 195 4.38 16.92 9.66
C ALA A 195 5.78 17.21 9.10
N HIS A 196 5.89 18.22 8.21
CA HIS A 196 7.19 18.62 7.65
C HIS A 196 8.23 18.83 8.77
N PRO A 197 9.35 18.09 8.79
CA PRO A 197 10.31 18.11 9.86
C PRO A 197 11.14 19.41 9.85
N THR A 198 11.05 20.13 10.95
CA THR A 198 11.96 21.26 11.24
C THR A 198 12.57 21.03 12.62
N ASP A 199 13.79 21.51 12.84
CA ASP A 199 14.48 21.32 14.13
C ASP A 199 13.62 21.78 15.30
N SER A 200 12.93 22.94 15.17
CA SER A 200 12.06 23.47 16.23
C SER A 200 10.86 22.56 16.52
N ARG A 201 10.23 22.01 15.49
CA ARG A 201 9.11 21.06 15.66
C ARG A 201 9.57 19.75 16.29
N LEU A 202 10.69 19.21 15.83
CA LEU A 202 11.25 17.97 16.39
C LEU A 202 11.62 18.13 17.85
N LEU A 203 12.28 19.23 18.23
CA LEU A 203 12.62 19.54 19.62
C LEU A 203 11.38 19.69 20.49
N GLU A 204 10.39 20.46 20.04
CA GLU A 204 9.14 20.67 20.80
C GLU A 204 8.34 19.36 20.95
N ARG A 205 8.23 18.56 19.90
CA ARG A 205 7.58 17.25 19.99
C ARG A 205 8.33 16.30 20.93
N SER A 206 9.65 16.31 20.90
CA SER A 206 10.48 15.53 21.84
C SER A 206 10.16 15.91 23.31
N ARG A 207 10.08 17.20 23.59
CA ARG A 207 9.68 17.68 24.92
C ARG A 207 8.28 17.20 25.30
N GLN A 208 7.30 17.37 24.40
CA GLN A 208 5.91 16.96 24.65
C GLN A 208 5.83 15.47 24.98
N HIS A 209 6.51 14.61 24.23
CA HIS A 209 6.52 13.17 24.47
C HIS A 209 7.17 12.80 25.79
N MET A 210 8.29 13.45 26.16
CA MET A 210 8.95 13.20 27.45
C MET A 210 8.08 13.68 28.64
N VAL A 211 7.44 14.86 28.50
CA VAL A 211 6.53 15.36 29.53
C VAL A 211 5.33 14.47 29.70
N LYS A 212 4.74 14.01 28.60
CA LYS A 212 3.63 13.06 28.63
C LYS A 212 4.05 11.74 29.28
N PHE A 213 5.21 11.18 28.87
CA PHE A 213 5.74 9.96 29.48
C PHE A 213 5.93 10.11 31.00
N ALA A 214 6.45 11.26 31.46
CA ALA A 214 6.60 11.55 32.86
C ALA A 214 5.26 11.61 33.59
N GLN A 215 4.25 12.27 33.01
CA GLN A 215 2.89 12.36 33.56
C GLN A 215 2.21 11.00 33.63
N ASP A 216 2.26 10.21 32.54
CA ASP A 216 1.65 8.88 32.47
C ASP A 216 2.24 7.89 33.50
N HIS A 217 3.46 8.13 33.97
CA HIS A 217 4.18 7.28 34.94
C HIS A 217 4.49 7.95 36.29
N GLY A 218 3.85 9.06 36.59
CA GLY A 218 3.98 9.72 37.90
C GLY A 218 5.37 10.31 38.22
N LEU A 219 6.17 10.64 37.19
CA LEU A 219 7.47 11.28 37.39
C LEU A 219 7.33 12.77 37.61
N ASN A 220 7.91 13.29 38.69
CA ASN A 220 7.89 14.72 39.01
C ASN A 220 9.04 15.46 38.34
N LEU A 221 8.73 16.16 37.22
CA LEU A 221 9.70 16.98 36.52
C LEU A 221 9.91 18.31 37.25
N ARG A 222 11.17 18.73 37.44
CA ARG A 222 11.53 20.06 37.99
C ARG A 222 10.98 21.19 37.15
N GLN A 223 11.03 21.03 35.81
CA GLN A 223 10.50 21.99 34.83
C GLN A 223 10.00 21.24 33.59
N ASN A 224 8.77 21.51 33.15
CA ASN A 224 8.20 20.92 31.94
C ASN A 224 8.26 21.82 30.70
N TYR A 225 8.53 23.11 30.90
CA TYR A 225 8.59 24.14 29.86
C TYR A 225 7.36 24.25 28.94
N ASN A 226 6.17 23.87 29.44
CA ASN A 226 4.92 23.84 28.66
C ASN A 226 4.52 25.22 28.10
N ARG A 227 4.90 26.31 28.76
CA ARG A 227 4.59 27.69 28.32
C ARG A 227 5.70 28.30 27.44
N GLU A 228 6.96 28.03 27.75
CA GLU A 228 8.11 28.64 27.07
C GLU A 228 8.44 27.96 25.74
N ALA A 229 8.50 26.61 25.69
CA ALA A 229 9.00 25.88 24.54
C ALA A 229 8.11 26.03 23.28
N PRO A 230 6.76 26.01 23.35
CA PRO A 230 5.92 26.28 22.19
C PRO A 230 6.11 27.68 21.62
N ARG A 231 6.31 28.69 22.50
CA ARG A 231 6.60 30.08 22.09
C ARG A 231 7.91 30.17 21.35
N LEU A 232 8.98 29.54 21.88
CA LEU A 232 10.28 29.46 21.22
C LEU A 232 10.19 28.79 19.84
N ALA A 233 9.47 27.67 19.74
CA ALA A 233 9.29 26.97 18.47
C ALA A 233 8.56 27.85 17.43
N THR A 234 7.55 28.60 17.84
CA THR A 234 6.86 29.58 16.99
C THR A 234 7.77 30.72 16.56
N GLN A 235 8.57 31.27 17.51
CA GLN A 235 9.54 32.33 17.21
C GLN A 235 10.59 31.90 16.20
N VAL A 236 11.08 30.65 16.28
CA VAL A 236 12.02 30.09 15.28
C VAL A 236 11.40 30.15 13.88
N GLY A 237 10.12 29.76 13.73
CA GLY A 237 9.42 29.85 12.45
C GLY A 237 9.31 31.29 11.93
N ARG A 238 8.94 32.23 12.79
CA ARG A 238 8.84 33.66 12.44
C ARG A 238 10.20 34.25 12.01
N TYR A 239 11.27 33.95 12.75
CA TYR A 239 12.62 34.40 12.39
C TYR A 239 13.13 33.76 11.09
N ALA A 240 12.81 32.49 10.84
CA ALA A 240 13.16 31.85 9.58
C ALA A 240 12.46 32.53 8.40
N HIS A 241 11.16 32.80 8.50
CA HIS A 241 10.41 33.50 7.47
C HIS A 241 10.94 34.91 7.22
N ALA A 242 11.28 35.65 8.28
CA ALA A 242 11.86 36.99 8.21
C ALA A 242 13.37 36.97 7.85
N LYS A 243 13.95 35.81 7.49
CA LYS A 243 15.39 35.64 7.18
C LYS A 243 16.35 36.10 8.28
N GLN A 244 15.88 36.21 9.53
CA GLN A 244 16.68 36.59 10.70
C GLN A 244 17.42 35.40 11.30
N TYR A 245 18.31 34.79 10.54
CA TYR A 245 18.95 33.50 10.89
C TYR A 245 19.76 33.51 12.19
N LYS A 246 20.38 34.67 12.59
CA LYS A 246 21.10 34.79 13.86
C LYS A 246 20.16 34.62 15.05
N ARG A 247 19.00 35.31 15.06
CA ARG A 247 17.97 35.20 16.09
C ARG A 247 17.33 33.81 16.10
N MET A 248 17.06 33.25 14.91
CA MET A 248 16.56 31.89 14.76
C MET A 248 17.47 30.86 15.44
N ARG A 249 18.79 30.90 15.17
CA ARG A 249 19.77 29.99 15.79
C ARG A 249 19.83 30.14 17.31
N ALA A 250 19.75 31.36 17.83
CA ALA A 250 19.71 31.62 19.28
C ALA A 250 18.47 30.98 19.92
N ALA A 251 17.29 31.16 19.32
CA ALA A 251 16.04 30.55 19.80
C ALA A 251 16.08 29.02 19.76
N ILE A 252 16.62 28.42 18.68
CA ILE A 252 16.84 26.96 18.58
C ILE A 252 17.79 26.47 19.68
N LYS A 253 18.89 27.18 19.94
CA LYS A 253 19.84 26.83 21.01
C LYS A 253 19.16 26.82 22.37
N THR A 254 18.37 27.85 22.66
CA THR A 254 17.58 27.92 23.91
C THR A 254 16.60 26.75 24.01
N LEU A 255 15.81 26.50 22.96
CA LEU A 255 14.87 25.39 22.93
C LEU A 255 15.58 24.04 23.16
N ARG A 256 16.71 23.79 22.46
CA ARG A 256 17.54 22.58 22.64
C ARG A 256 18.01 22.41 24.08
N THR A 257 18.42 23.52 24.74
CA THR A 257 18.82 23.49 26.15
C THR A 257 17.65 23.10 27.06
N ARG A 258 16.43 23.62 26.80
CA ARG A 258 15.23 23.27 27.58
C ARG A 258 14.87 21.79 27.44
N VAL A 259 14.86 21.28 26.21
CA VAL A 259 14.58 19.87 25.91
C VAL A 259 15.62 18.96 26.57
N GLY A 260 16.91 19.29 26.49
CA GLY A 260 17.98 18.52 27.15
C GLY A 260 17.87 18.52 28.69
N ARG A 261 17.33 19.59 29.30
CA ARG A 261 17.03 19.59 30.76
C ARG A 261 15.94 18.59 31.10
N VAL A 262 14.84 18.57 30.33
CA VAL A 262 13.75 17.60 30.52
C VAL A 262 14.27 16.17 30.32
N GLN A 263 15.09 15.93 29.28
CA GLN A 263 15.67 14.62 29.01
C GLN A 263 16.47 14.10 30.23
N ARG A 264 17.39 14.90 30.77
CA ARG A 264 18.20 14.51 31.93
C ARG A 264 17.35 14.30 33.19
N ASP A 265 16.25 15.05 33.33
CA ASP A 265 15.36 14.90 34.46
C ASP A 265 14.58 13.59 34.42
N VAL A 266 14.01 13.24 33.25
CA VAL A 266 13.36 11.96 33.02
C VAL A 266 14.36 10.80 33.19
N GLN A 267 15.58 10.91 32.63
CA GLN A 267 16.62 9.88 32.71
C GLN A 267 17.00 9.52 34.14
N ARG A 268 17.15 10.52 35.03
CA ARG A 268 17.46 10.31 36.45
C ARG A 268 16.36 9.56 37.21
N GLN A 269 15.12 9.76 36.81
CA GLN A 269 13.97 9.14 37.48
C GLN A 269 13.53 7.82 36.85
N LEU A 270 14.04 7.49 35.65
CA LEU A 270 13.67 6.28 34.91
C LEU A 270 13.95 5.00 35.69
N VAL A 271 15.04 4.97 36.46
CA VAL A 271 15.45 3.81 37.26
C VAL A 271 14.40 3.42 38.32
N LYS A 272 13.53 4.34 38.71
CA LYS A 272 12.48 4.10 39.71
C LYS A 272 11.25 3.37 39.15
N LEU A 273 11.17 3.21 37.82
CA LEU A 273 10.01 2.62 37.14
C LEU A 273 10.16 1.10 36.96
N PRO A 274 9.08 0.37 36.73
CA PRO A 274 9.13 -1.06 36.36
C PRO A 274 9.94 -1.29 35.06
N GLU A 275 10.62 -2.43 34.98
CA GLU A 275 11.54 -2.75 33.89
C GLU A 275 10.95 -2.57 32.47
N GLN A 276 9.68 -3.00 32.26
CA GLN A 276 8.99 -2.84 30.98
C GLN A 276 8.76 -1.37 30.59
N VAL A 277 8.57 -0.50 31.59
CA VAL A 277 8.41 0.93 31.39
C VAL A 277 9.77 1.60 31.17
N GLN A 278 10.80 1.12 31.91
CA GLN A 278 12.17 1.58 31.69
C GLN A 278 12.61 1.38 30.23
N ALA A 279 12.37 0.21 29.63
CA ALA A 279 12.71 -0.08 28.24
C ALA A 279 12.06 0.92 27.26
N LYS A 280 10.76 1.23 27.45
CA LYS A 280 10.05 2.24 26.65
C LYS A 280 10.61 3.65 26.84
N GLY A 281 10.95 3.99 28.09
CA GLY A 281 11.56 5.28 28.41
C GLY A 281 12.96 5.42 27.82
N GLN A 282 13.78 4.39 27.86
CA GLN A 282 15.11 4.36 27.25
C GLN A 282 15.05 4.57 25.73
N ASP A 283 14.16 3.85 25.02
CA ASP A 283 13.94 4.04 23.57
C ASP A 283 13.55 5.50 23.26
N LEU A 284 12.61 6.07 24.02
CA LEU A 284 12.23 7.48 23.86
C LEU A 284 13.42 8.41 24.07
N LEU A 285 14.19 8.24 25.17
CA LEU A 285 15.34 9.07 25.49
C LEU A 285 16.46 8.93 24.47
N GLN A 286 16.69 7.74 23.92
CA GLN A 286 17.66 7.51 22.84
C GLN A 286 17.28 8.30 21.58
N ARG A 287 16.02 8.21 21.13
CA ARG A 287 15.54 9.00 19.99
C ARG A 287 15.63 10.50 20.21
N VAL A 288 15.27 10.96 21.41
CA VAL A 288 15.43 12.38 21.79
C VAL A 288 16.90 12.79 21.79
N GLY A 289 17.79 11.92 22.27
CA GLY A 289 19.25 12.13 22.22
C GLY A 289 19.74 12.33 20.79
N CYS A 290 19.31 11.50 19.86
CA CYS A 290 19.63 11.68 18.42
C CYS A 290 19.15 13.07 17.92
N ILE A 291 17.91 13.49 18.22
CA ILE A 291 17.39 14.81 17.80
C ILE A 291 18.16 15.97 18.43
N LEU A 292 18.63 15.84 19.66
CA LEU A 292 19.41 16.87 20.35
C LEU A 292 20.82 17.02 19.78
N THR A 293 21.41 15.94 19.29
CA THR A 293 22.83 15.94 18.83
C THR A 293 22.96 16.09 17.32
N GLN A 294 21.93 15.70 16.54
CA GLN A 294 22.00 15.71 15.07
C GLN A 294 22.32 17.10 14.48
N LYS A 295 23.16 17.08 13.46
CA LYS A 295 23.59 18.26 12.69
C LYS A 295 23.03 18.21 11.28
N THR A 296 23.09 19.35 10.57
CA THR A 296 22.52 19.50 9.22
C THR A 296 23.04 18.48 8.19
N LYS A 297 24.33 18.11 8.29
CA LYS A 297 24.99 17.21 7.33
C LYS A 297 25.05 15.75 7.74
N ASP A 298 24.49 15.37 8.89
CA ASP A 298 24.49 13.98 9.35
C ASP A 298 23.63 13.11 8.43
N LYS A 299 24.12 11.88 8.14
CA LYS A 299 23.44 10.95 7.24
C LYS A 299 22.24 10.28 7.90
N ASN A 300 22.36 9.88 9.19
CA ASN A 300 21.34 9.11 9.91
C ASN A 300 20.52 10.01 10.85
N LYS A 301 19.81 10.99 10.28
CA LYS A 301 18.95 11.89 11.07
C LYS A 301 17.57 11.32 11.29
N LEU A 302 16.99 11.61 12.46
CA LEU A 302 15.58 11.40 12.72
C LEU A 302 14.77 12.58 12.20
N TYR A 303 13.74 12.28 11.40
CA TYR A 303 12.83 13.26 10.83
C TYR A 303 11.45 13.24 11.52
N ALA A 304 11.14 12.17 12.26
CA ALA A 304 9.97 12.07 13.11
C ALA A 304 10.27 11.21 14.35
N LEU A 305 9.84 11.66 15.53
CA LEU A 305 10.08 10.91 16.77
C LEU A 305 9.28 9.60 16.82
N HIS A 306 8.06 9.61 16.28
CA HIS A 306 7.15 8.47 16.27
C HIS A 306 7.33 7.53 15.08
N ALA A 307 8.12 7.94 14.09
CA ALA A 307 8.39 7.19 12.86
C ALA A 307 9.90 7.30 12.52
N PRO A 308 10.75 6.59 13.27
CA PRO A 308 12.22 6.65 13.10
C PRO A 308 12.67 6.11 11.74
N GLU A 309 11.85 5.29 11.08
CA GLU A 309 12.08 4.72 9.76
C GLU A 309 12.04 5.73 8.61
N VAL A 310 11.56 6.96 8.86
CA VAL A 310 11.40 7.98 7.82
C VAL A 310 12.75 8.50 7.33
N GLU A 311 12.95 8.47 6.03
CA GLU A 311 14.12 8.97 5.34
C GLU A 311 13.85 10.29 4.63
N CYS A 312 14.92 11.06 4.39
CA CYS A 312 14.87 12.27 3.58
C CYS A 312 15.44 11.98 2.20
N ILE A 313 14.60 11.96 1.20
CA ILE A 313 14.96 11.60 -0.17
C ILE A 313 14.96 12.86 -1.03
N SER A 314 16.10 13.16 -1.66
CA SER A 314 16.21 14.30 -2.59
C SER A 314 15.66 13.90 -3.96
N LYS A 315 14.76 14.72 -4.49
CA LYS A 315 14.15 14.53 -5.82
C LYS A 315 14.67 15.51 -6.87
N GLY A 316 15.55 16.44 -6.50
CA GLY A 316 16.05 17.47 -7.43
C GLY A 316 14.99 18.43 -8.00
N LYS A 317 13.76 18.43 -7.45
CA LYS A 317 12.66 19.31 -7.88
C LYS A 317 12.80 20.69 -7.23
N ALA A 318 12.65 21.76 -8.01
CA ALA A 318 12.80 23.13 -7.51
C ALA A 318 11.80 23.50 -6.40
N ARG A 319 10.53 23.04 -6.50
CA ARG A 319 9.48 23.37 -5.51
C ARG A 319 9.53 22.49 -4.25
N ASN A 320 9.79 21.19 -4.41
CA ASN A 320 9.87 20.22 -3.32
C ASN A 320 11.16 19.43 -3.45
N PRO A 321 12.30 19.96 -3.00
CA PRO A 321 13.60 19.32 -3.17
C PRO A 321 13.74 18.04 -2.34
N TYR A 322 12.97 17.91 -1.25
CA TYR A 322 13.03 16.78 -0.32
C TYR A 322 11.65 16.20 -0.07
N GLU A 323 11.54 14.89 -0.16
CA GLU A 323 10.37 14.10 0.27
C GLU A 323 10.76 13.25 1.48
N PHE A 324 9.85 13.14 2.48
CA PHE A 324 10.08 12.41 3.72
C PHE A 324 9.24 11.15 3.76
N GLY A 325 9.88 9.99 3.66
CA GLY A 325 9.22 8.70 3.57
C GLY A 325 10.19 7.59 3.28
N VAL A 326 9.79 6.63 2.46
CA VAL A 326 10.62 5.50 2.01
C VAL A 326 10.63 5.45 0.48
N LYS A 327 11.74 5.01 -0.10
CA LYS A 327 11.82 4.68 -1.53
C LYS A 327 11.00 3.43 -1.80
N VAL A 328 10.25 3.43 -2.89
CA VAL A 328 9.47 2.29 -3.37
C VAL A 328 9.86 2.00 -4.81
N THR A 329 10.15 0.73 -5.12
CA THR A 329 10.27 0.26 -6.50
C THR A 329 8.91 -0.21 -7.00
N LEU A 330 8.68 -0.04 -8.29
CA LEU A 330 7.44 -0.37 -8.97
C LEU A 330 7.75 -1.01 -10.31
N ALA A 331 7.16 -2.17 -10.57
CA ALA A 331 7.19 -2.83 -11.87
C ALA A 331 5.77 -2.89 -12.47
N THR A 332 5.63 -2.46 -13.72
CA THR A 332 4.36 -2.50 -14.45
C THR A 332 4.52 -3.21 -15.79
N THR A 333 3.43 -3.79 -16.32
CA THR A 333 3.40 -4.26 -17.71
C THR A 333 3.60 -3.10 -18.68
N LEU A 334 4.28 -3.38 -19.82
CA LEU A 334 4.68 -2.34 -20.78
C LEU A 334 3.49 -1.61 -21.44
N LYS A 335 2.39 -2.31 -21.68
CA LYS A 335 1.25 -1.78 -22.45
C LYS A 335 0.10 -1.35 -21.57
N GLU A 336 -0.28 -2.18 -20.65
CA GLU A 336 -1.50 -2.07 -19.86
C GLU A 336 -1.30 -1.23 -18.57
N GLY A 337 -0.04 -1.10 -18.11
CA GLY A 337 0.28 -0.39 -16.87
C GLY A 337 -0.19 -1.12 -15.61
N LEU A 338 -0.43 -2.45 -15.71
CA LEU A 338 -0.76 -3.28 -14.55
C LEU A 338 0.46 -3.41 -13.64
N VAL A 339 0.30 -3.21 -12.36
CA VAL A 339 1.37 -3.41 -11.37
C VAL A 339 1.58 -4.91 -11.17
N VAL A 340 2.81 -5.36 -11.45
CA VAL A 340 3.23 -6.76 -11.32
C VAL A 340 4.30 -6.98 -10.25
N GLY A 341 4.82 -5.88 -9.68
CA GLY A 341 5.72 -5.88 -8.53
C GLY A 341 5.73 -4.52 -7.88
N MET A 342 5.77 -4.47 -6.56
CA MET A 342 5.87 -3.22 -5.79
C MET A 342 6.43 -3.50 -4.40
N ARG A 343 7.50 -2.79 -4.02
CA ARG A 343 8.21 -3.05 -2.76
C ARG A 343 8.81 -1.77 -2.17
N SER A 344 8.80 -1.66 -0.84
CA SER A 344 9.53 -0.60 -0.14
C SER A 344 11.02 -0.95 -0.06
N MET A 345 11.90 0.06 -0.22
CA MET A 345 13.35 -0.06 -0.23
C MET A 345 13.96 0.83 0.87
N PRO A 346 14.02 0.34 2.12
CA PRO A 346 14.64 1.09 3.22
C PRO A 346 16.13 1.36 2.98
N GLY A 347 16.65 2.47 3.53
CA GLY A 347 18.05 2.87 3.35
C GLY A 347 18.31 3.65 2.07
N ASN A 348 17.25 3.97 1.30
CA ASN A 348 17.35 4.71 0.03
C ASN A 348 18.47 4.18 -0.88
N PRO A 349 18.50 2.86 -1.19
CA PRO A 349 19.55 2.27 -2.02
C PRO A 349 19.60 2.91 -3.40
N TYR A 350 20.73 2.76 -4.09
CA TYR A 350 20.86 3.14 -5.49
C TYR A 350 19.86 2.35 -6.35
N ASP A 351 19.20 3.01 -7.30
CA ASP A 351 18.11 2.40 -8.10
C ASP A 351 18.54 1.12 -8.82
N GLY A 352 19.78 1.07 -9.32
CA GLY A 352 20.33 -0.12 -9.96
C GLY A 352 20.38 -1.36 -9.05
N HIS A 353 20.59 -1.16 -7.74
CA HIS A 353 20.64 -2.27 -6.77
C HIS A 353 19.26 -2.83 -6.42
N THR A 354 18.19 -2.08 -6.71
CA THR A 354 16.82 -2.53 -6.42
C THR A 354 16.23 -3.39 -7.54
N LEU A 355 16.89 -3.45 -8.71
CA LEU A 355 16.30 -4.07 -9.90
C LEU A 355 16.17 -5.59 -9.76
N ASP A 356 17.20 -6.26 -9.25
CA ASP A 356 17.21 -7.72 -9.12
C ASP A 356 16.10 -8.21 -8.20
N GLU A 357 16.00 -7.64 -6.99
CA GLU A 357 14.91 -7.94 -6.05
C GLU A 357 13.51 -7.64 -6.64
N THR A 358 13.41 -6.59 -7.47
CA THR A 358 12.13 -6.26 -8.13
C THR A 358 11.75 -7.29 -9.17
N ILE A 359 12.70 -7.75 -9.99
CA ILE A 359 12.48 -8.78 -11.01
C ILE A 359 12.18 -10.14 -10.36
N GLU A 360 12.85 -10.45 -9.25
CA GLU A 360 12.54 -11.65 -8.47
C GLU A 360 11.10 -11.62 -7.96
N GLN A 361 10.66 -10.53 -7.32
CA GLN A 361 9.27 -10.38 -6.87
C GLN A 361 8.29 -10.52 -8.04
N VAL A 362 8.55 -9.86 -9.18
CA VAL A 362 7.70 -10.00 -10.38
C VAL A 362 7.62 -11.44 -10.83
N SER A 363 8.77 -12.15 -10.84
CA SER A 363 8.84 -13.55 -11.28
C SER A 363 7.95 -14.46 -10.43
N ILE A 364 7.88 -14.18 -9.15
CA ILE A 364 7.09 -14.93 -8.18
C ILE A 364 5.61 -14.59 -8.30
N LEU A 365 5.26 -13.29 -8.25
CA LEU A 365 3.87 -12.84 -8.25
C LEU A 365 3.15 -13.15 -9.57
N ALA A 366 3.87 -13.09 -10.70
CA ALA A 366 3.32 -13.38 -12.03
C ALA A 366 3.53 -14.82 -12.50
N ASN A 367 4.23 -15.65 -11.70
CA ASN A 367 4.68 -17.00 -12.08
C ASN A 367 5.35 -17.03 -13.48
N LEU A 368 6.11 -15.98 -13.78
CA LEU A 368 6.83 -15.82 -15.04
C LEU A 368 7.98 -14.82 -14.88
N ARG A 369 9.21 -15.24 -15.19
CA ARG A 369 10.35 -14.33 -15.21
C ARG A 369 10.29 -13.42 -16.45
N PRO A 370 10.29 -12.08 -16.29
CA PRO A 370 10.34 -11.15 -17.41
C PRO A 370 11.63 -11.33 -18.23
N ARG A 371 11.54 -11.29 -19.56
CA ARG A 371 12.70 -11.34 -20.44
C ARG A 371 13.31 -9.97 -20.69
N THR A 372 12.55 -8.90 -20.51
CA THR A 372 13.00 -7.52 -20.76
C THR A 372 12.53 -6.58 -19.67
N ALA A 373 13.45 -5.85 -19.07
CA ALA A 373 13.18 -4.76 -18.16
C ALA A 373 13.53 -3.40 -18.78
N ILE A 374 12.60 -2.47 -18.80
CA ILE A 374 12.79 -1.12 -19.31
C ILE A 374 12.92 -0.17 -18.12
N VAL A 375 14.05 0.52 -17.99
CA VAL A 375 14.41 1.30 -16.82
C VAL A 375 14.85 2.72 -17.17
N ASP A 376 14.94 3.60 -16.17
CA ASP A 376 15.47 4.95 -16.36
C ASP A 376 17.01 4.96 -16.44
N LYS A 377 17.56 6.14 -16.73
CA LYS A 377 19.02 6.41 -16.74
C LYS A 377 19.65 6.14 -15.37
N GLY A 378 18.89 6.31 -14.29
CA GLY A 378 19.31 6.05 -12.92
C GLY A 378 19.79 4.63 -12.66
N TYR A 379 19.40 3.65 -13.46
CA TYR A 379 19.81 2.24 -13.35
C TYR A 379 21.12 1.91 -14.11
N LYS A 380 22.05 2.87 -14.19
CA LYS A 380 23.33 2.64 -14.89
C LYS A 380 24.14 1.56 -14.17
N GLY A 381 24.58 0.54 -14.92
CA GLY A 381 25.37 -0.57 -14.38
C GLY A 381 24.55 -1.68 -13.72
N ALA A 382 23.22 -1.59 -13.72
CA ALA A 382 22.38 -2.70 -13.27
C ALA A 382 22.43 -3.85 -14.28
N GLU A 383 22.64 -5.05 -13.80
CA GLU A 383 22.60 -6.32 -14.54
C GLU A 383 21.73 -7.30 -13.75
N VAL A 384 20.89 -8.04 -14.45
CA VAL A 384 20.06 -9.12 -13.88
C VAL A 384 20.18 -10.32 -14.78
N GLU A 385 20.51 -11.46 -14.21
CA GLU A 385 20.74 -12.69 -14.96
C GLU A 385 19.49 -13.10 -15.76
N GLY A 386 19.69 -13.38 -17.07
CA GLY A 386 18.62 -13.80 -17.98
C GLY A 386 17.63 -12.72 -18.37
N VAL A 387 17.85 -11.45 -18.01
CA VAL A 387 16.95 -10.33 -18.32
C VAL A 387 17.65 -9.26 -19.15
N GLN A 388 17.10 -8.94 -20.32
CA GLN A 388 17.58 -7.84 -21.14
C GLN A 388 17.18 -6.50 -20.55
N ILE A 389 18.15 -5.66 -20.15
CA ILE A 389 17.89 -4.34 -19.60
C ILE A 389 17.97 -3.28 -20.70
N LEU A 390 16.86 -2.57 -20.95
CA LEU A 390 16.76 -1.45 -21.87
C LEU A 390 16.71 -0.14 -21.09
N ARG A 391 17.76 0.68 -21.19
CA ARG A 391 17.85 1.96 -20.45
C ARG A 391 17.40 3.15 -21.29
N SER A 392 16.73 4.07 -20.65
CA SER A 392 16.39 5.37 -21.23
C SER A 392 17.67 6.08 -21.71
N GLY A 393 17.66 6.56 -22.97
CA GLY A 393 18.79 7.25 -23.58
C GLY A 393 19.89 6.35 -24.16
N GLN A 394 19.73 5.03 -24.19
CA GLN A 394 20.64 4.11 -24.87
C GLN A 394 20.61 4.34 -26.38
N LYS A 395 21.81 4.57 -26.99
CA LYS A 395 21.92 4.88 -28.43
C LYS A 395 22.49 3.71 -29.23
N ARG A 396 23.40 2.90 -28.66
CA ARG A 396 24.10 1.79 -29.34
C ARG A 396 23.38 0.46 -29.07
N GLY A 397 23.41 -0.44 -30.05
CA GLY A 397 22.81 -1.79 -29.90
C GLY A 397 21.28 -1.81 -29.76
N VAL A 398 20.57 -0.77 -30.26
CA VAL A 398 19.13 -0.61 -30.07
C VAL A 398 18.39 -0.69 -31.39
N THR A 399 17.57 -1.71 -31.58
CA THR A 399 16.70 -1.88 -32.76
C THR A 399 15.53 -0.87 -32.74
N ARG A 400 14.81 -0.75 -33.86
CA ARG A 400 13.61 0.12 -33.96
C ARG A 400 12.55 -0.26 -32.91
N THR A 401 12.33 -1.55 -32.69
CA THR A 401 11.41 -2.09 -31.67
C THR A 401 11.83 -1.73 -30.25
N MET A 402 13.11 -1.87 -29.93
CA MET A 402 13.67 -1.48 -28.63
C MET A 402 13.52 0.03 -28.37
N LYS A 403 13.74 0.88 -29.39
CA LYS A 403 13.53 2.32 -29.28
C LYS A 403 12.08 2.66 -28.95
N ALA A 404 11.12 1.96 -29.55
CA ALA A 404 9.70 2.12 -29.25
C ALA A 404 9.38 1.71 -27.79
N MET A 405 9.95 0.61 -27.29
CA MET A 405 9.81 0.18 -25.90
C MET A 405 10.42 1.20 -24.93
N ILE A 406 11.64 1.68 -25.20
CA ILE A 406 12.29 2.71 -24.38
C ILE A 406 11.45 4.01 -24.34
N LYS A 407 10.88 4.43 -25.47
CA LYS A 407 9.99 5.59 -25.53
C LYS A 407 8.75 5.40 -24.64
N ARG A 408 8.21 4.17 -24.58
CA ARG A 408 7.03 3.85 -23.78
C ARG A 408 7.31 3.81 -22.27
N ARG A 409 8.57 3.83 -21.81
CA ARG A 409 8.90 3.93 -20.38
C ARG A 409 8.15 5.06 -19.67
N SER A 410 7.98 6.20 -20.34
CA SER A 410 7.28 7.35 -19.75
C SER A 410 5.84 7.03 -19.32
N ALA A 411 5.25 5.91 -19.77
CA ALA A 411 3.90 5.49 -19.35
C ALA A 411 3.82 5.10 -17.85
N ILE A 412 4.95 4.83 -17.18
CA ILE A 412 4.95 4.56 -15.75
C ILE A 412 4.72 5.84 -14.92
N GLU A 413 5.09 7.01 -15.43
CA GLU A 413 4.97 8.29 -14.71
C GLU A 413 3.50 8.66 -14.42
N PRO A 414 2.57 8.61 -15.40
CA PRO A 414 1.14 8.73 -15.12
C PRO A 414 0.61 7.67 -14.15
N THR A 415 1.07 6.42 -14.26
CA THR A 415 0.70 5.34 -13.33
C THR A 415 1.07 5.71 -11.89
N ILE A 416 2.32 6.15 -11.65
CA ILE A 416 2.77 6.64 -10.35
C ILE A 416 1.94 7.85 -9.92
N GLY A 417 1.64 8.78 -10.83
CA GLY A 417 0.78 9.93 -10.58
C GLY A 417 -0.58 9.53 -10.04
N HIS A 418 -1.29 8.63 -10.74
CA HIS A 418 -2.59 8.10 -10.31
C HIS A 418 -2.51 7.30 -9.01
N MET A 419 -1.45 6.54 -8.79
CA MET A 419 -1.27 5.85 -7.51
C MET A 419 -1.08 6.82 -6.34
N LYS A 420 -0.51 7.99 -6.59
CA LYS A 420 -0.36 9.06 -5.60
C LYS A 420 -1.65 9.84 -5.39
N SER A 421 -2.33 10.29 -6.47
CA SER A 421 -3.55 11.11 -6.36
C SER A 421 -4.79 10.31 -5.93
N ASP A 422 -4.92 9.07 -6.42
CA ASP A 422 -6.15 8.30 -6.31
C ASP A 422 -5.98 7.02 -5.47
N GLY A 423 -4.74 6.69 -5.05
CA GLY A 423 -4.39 5.38 -4.49
C GLY A 423 -3.56 5.41 -3.22
N ARG A 424 -3.54 6.49 -2.46
CA ARG A 424 -2.88 6.64 -1.15
C ARG A 424 -1.35 6.54 -1.15
N LEU A 425 -0.68 6.43 -2.31
CA LEU A 425 0.78 6.31 -2.34
C LEU A 425 1.50 7.61 -1.92
N ASP A 426 0.82 8.74 -1.96
CA ASP A 426 1.33 10.05 -1.53
C ASP A 426 1.34 10.23 0.00
N ARG A 427 0.67 9.33 0.76
CA ARG A 427 0.52 9.47 2.20
C ARG A 427 0.40 8.13 2.92
N ASN A 428 1.50 7.61 3.42
CA ASN A 428 1.51 6.39 4.21
C ASN A 428 1.22 6.65 5.70
N PRO A 429 0.06 6.24 6.25
CA PRO A 429 -0.28 6.39 7.66
C PRO A 429 0.26 5.25 8.54
N LEU A 430 0.68 4.12 7.95
CA LEU A 430 1.12 2.94 8.70
C LEU A 430 2.48 3.18 9.36
N LYS A 431 2.73 2.55 10.49
CA LYS A 431 3.94 2.75 11.30
C LYS A 431 4.95 1.62 11.09
N GLY A 432 6.24 1.99 11.16
CA GLY A 432 7.36 1.06 11.06
C GLY A 432 7.67 0.62 9.63
N ALA A 433 8.81 -0.05 9.45
CA ALA A 433 9.23 -0.58 8.15
C ALA A 433 8.23 -1.60 7.58
N LEU A 434 7.66 -2.47 8.44
CA LEU A 434 6.59 -3.37 8.04
C LEU A 434 5.38 -2.60 7.49
N GLY A 435 4.97 -1.49 8.15
CA GLY A 435 3.89 -0.65 7.66
C GLY A 435 4.19 -0.04 6.29
N ASP A 436 5.44 0.30 6.01
CA ASP A 436 5.88 0.80 4.72
C ASP A 436 5.79 -0.28 3.64
N ALA A 437 6.23 -1.50 3.93
CA ALA A 437 6.15 -2.63 3.01
C ALA A 437 4.69 -2.97 2.67
N LEU A 438 3.86 -3.16 3.69
CA LEU A 438 2.44 -3.48 3.51
C LEU A 438 1.70 -2.42 2.69
N HIS A 439 1.93 -1.13 3.00
CA HIS A 439 1.25 -0.04 2.31
C HIS A 439 1.66 0.06 0.84
N ALA A 440 2.94 -0.11 0.53
CA ALA A 440 3.43 -0.12 -0.84
C ALA A 440 2.70 -1.17 -1.69
N VAL A 441 2.72 -2.44 -1.27
CA VAL A 441 2.10 -3.54 -2.02
C VAL A 441 0.59 -3.36 -2.16
N LEU A 442 -0.10 -2.93 -1.08
CA LEU A 442 -1.54 -2.67 -1.13
C LEU A 442 -1.91 -1.52 -2.07
N CYS A 443 -1.07 -0.47 -2.19
CA CYS A 443 -1.26 0.57 -3.20
C CYS A 443 -1.18 0.00 -4.63
N GLY A 444 -0.26 -0.94 -4.88
CA GLY A 444 -0.17 -1.68 -6.14
C GLY A 444 -1.43 -2.50 -6.45
N ALA A 445 -1.90 -3.27 -5.47
CA ALA A 445 -3.13 -4.04 -5.58
C ALA A 445 -4.36 -3.14 -5.83
N GLY A 446 -4.48 -2.02 -5.09
CA GLY A 446 -5.55 -1.03 -5.29
C GLY A 446 -5.52 -0.40 -6.69
N HIS A 447 -4.34 -0.12 -7.25
CA HIS A 447 -4.20 0.34 -8.63
C HIS A 447 -4.73 -0.70 -9.62
N ASN A 448 -4.37 -1.98 -9.45
CA ASN A 448 -4.85 -3.06 -10.31
C ASN A 448 -6.39 -3.20 -10.25
N ILE A 449 -6.98 -3.10 -9.06
CA ILE A 449 -8.45 -3.08 -8.89
C ILE A 449 -9.09 -1.92 -9.69
N ARG A 450 -8.52 -0.71 -9.64
CA ARG A 450 -9.02 0.43 -10.45
C ARG A 450 -8.96 0.16 -11.94
N LEU A 451 -7.84 -0.39 -12.44
CA LEU A 451 -7.70 -0.76 -13.85
C LEU A 451 -8.74 -1.81 -14.27
N LEU A 452 -8.93 -2.85 -13.47
CA LEU A 452 -9.92 -3.89 -13.72
C LEU A 452 -11.33 -3.31 -13.75
N LEU A 453 -11.69 -2.49 -12.78
CA LEU A 453 -13.01 -1.83 -12.76
C LEU A 453 -13.22 -0.92 -13.98
N SER A 454 -12.19 -0.20 -14.42
CA SER A 454 -12.25 0.63 -15.64
C SER A 454 -12.49 -0.22 -16.89
N LEU A 455 -11.77 -1.33 -17.04
CA LEU A 455 -11.95 -2.26 -18.15
C LEU A 455 -13.38 -2.84 -18.17
N LEU A 456 -13.85 -3.30 -17.01
CA LEU A 456 -15.18 -3.91 -16.89
C LEU A 456 -16.30 -2.89 -17.17
N ARG A 457 -16.10 -1.60 -16.86
CA ARG A 457 -17.02 -0.50 -17.24
C ARG A 457 -17.03 -0.28 -18.74
N LEU A 458 -15.86 -0.18 -19.37
CA LEU A 458 -15.74 0.02 -20.82
C LEU A 458 -16.38 -1.12 -21.60
N PHE A 459 -16.18 -2.36 -21.18
CA PHE A 459 -16.81 -3.52 -21.79
C PHE A 459 -18.34 -3.44 -21.80
N VAL A 460 -18.94 -3.03 -20.67
CA VAL A 460 -20.41 -2.85 -20.58
C VAL A 460 -20.90 -1.74 -21.53
N VAL A 461 -20.16 -0.62 -21.62
CA VAL A 461 -20.47 0.48 -22.52
C VAL A 461 -20.40 0.04 -23.97
N HIS A 462 -19.32 -0.67 -24.37
CA HIS A 462 -19.17 -1.18 -25.73
C HIS A 462 -20.26 -2.19 -26.09
N LEU A 463 -20.55 -3.14 -25.20
CA LEU A 463 -21.64 -4.11 -25.42
C LEU A 463 -22.98 -3.41 -25.62
N ARG A 464 -23.31 -2.42 -24.78
CA ARG A 464 -24.52 -1.61 -24.97
C ARG A 464 -24.54 -0.87 -26.29
N ALA A 465 -23.42 -0.27 -26.69
CA ALA A 465 -23.32 0.43 -27.98
C ALA A 465 -23.55 -0.52 -29.17
N ILE A 466 -22.98 -1.72 -29.12
CA ILE A 466 -23.18 -2.76 -30.16
C ILE A 466 -24.64 -3.19 -30.22
N VAL A 467 -25.26 -3.48 -29.06
CA VAL A 467 -26.68 -3.87 -28.99
C VAL A 467 -27.60 -2.76 -29.52
N LEU A 468 -27.36 -1.52 -29.12
CA LEU A 468 -28.14 -0.38 -29.62
C LEU A 468 -27.94 -0.16 -31.14
N ALA A 469 -26.71 -0.32 -31.64
CA ALA A 469 -26.45 -0.24 -33.08
C ALA A 469 -27.16 -1.37 -33.85
N TRP A 470 -27.18 -2.58 -33.30
CA TRP A 470 -27.89 -3.72 -33.88
C TRP A 470 -29.40 -3.49 -33.88
N LEU A 471 -29.99 -3.03 -32.78
CA LEU A 471 -31.42 -2.70 -32.66
C LEU A 471 -31.84 -1.58 -33.64
N ARG A 472 -30.99 -0.56 -33.84
CA ARG A 472 -31.23 0.51 -34.81
C ARG A 472 -31.22 0.01 -36.24
N ARG A 473 -30.32 -0.92 -36.60
CA ARG A 473 -30.29 -1.54 -37.93
C ARG A 473 -31.52 -2.37 -38.20
N SER A 474 -31.89 -3.25 -37.24
CA SER A 474 -33.11 -4.07 -37.38
C SER A 474 -34.41 -3.23 -37.50
N ALA A 475 -34.46 -2.09 -36.79
CA ALA A 475 -35.60 -1.15 -36.94
C ALA A 475 -35.60 -0.40 -38.26
N SER A 476 -34.45 -0.13 -38.88
CA SER A 476 -34.39 0.46 -40.23
C SER A 476 -34.78 -0.53 -41.31
N ASP A 477 -34.37 -1.79 -41.20
CA ASP A 477 -34.74 -2.84 -42.15
C ASP A 477 -36.24 -3.15 -42.12
N SER A 478 -36.86 -3.15 -40.94
CA SER A 478 -38.31 -3.30 -40.79
C SER A 478 -39.11 -2.17 -41.41
N ARG A 479 -38.61 -0.91 -41.35
CA ARG A 479 -39.24 0.24 -42.03
C ARG A 479 -39.14 0.16 -43.55
N CYS A 480 -37.98 -0.33 -44.06
CA CYS A 480 -37.79 -0.54 -45.49
C CYS A 480 -38.71 -1.58 -46.10
N GLN A 481 -38.99 -2.67 -45.34
CA GLN A 481 -39.91 -3.71 -45.77
C GLN A 481 -41.39 -3.25 -45.76
N VAL A 482 -41.79 -2.41 -44.81
CA VAL A 482 -43.15 -1.86 -44.74
C VAL A 482 -43.39 -0.84 -45.88
N THR A 483 -42.39 -0.10 -46.29
CA THR A 483 -42.49 0.87 -47.42
C THR A 483 -42.53 0.16 -48.77
N LEU A 484 -41.88 -0.98 -48.95
CA LEU A 484 -41.93 -1.81 -50.18
C LEU A 484 -43.23 -2.65 -50.29
N ALA A 485 -43.91 -2.88 -49.20
CA ALA A 485 -45.22 -3.58 -49.22
C ALA A 485 -46.43 -2.62 -49.44
N ALA A 486 -46.19 -1.30 -49.36
CA ALA A 486 -47.20 -0.26 -49.53
C ALA A 486 -47.12 0.49 -50.90
N ALA A 487 -46.16 0.10 -51.77
CA ALA A 487 -46.00 0.57 -53.16
C ALA A 487 -46.38 -0.57 -54.11
#